data_f3458bcfb98f84c6f2d2eb318fdbe13d
#
_entry.id   f3458bcfb98f84c6f2d2eb318fdbe13d
#
_cell.length_a   1.000
_cell.length_b   1.000
_cell.length_c   1.000
_cell.angle_alpha   90.00
_cell.angle_beta   90.00
_cell.angle_gamma   90.00
#
_symmetry.space_group_name_H-M   'P 1'
#
loop_
_entity.id
_entity.type
_entity.pdbx_description
1 polymer ?
#
loop_
_entity_poly.entity_id
_entity_poly.type
_entity_poly.pdbx_seq_one_letter_code
_entity_poly.pdbx_strand_id
1 'polypeptide(L)'
;MELYINRWAYWAPPADNQAASPPLDYVSPLLKRRLSQLTRMTIEVVHQVLDTAPESGLVFVSSGGESARQLQVDRMLIEDGGILPAPFSLSVFNASPAMATIALGMKGGYTALFPASNMFQEGLAYGAAPIMAGETESAILVFADQQLPAEYNDIAAPEDKIPPYAAAFVLSSVKKTGGVAITLNPEAEDIRQAVLYSSLEELINALKTEATCV
;
A
#
# COMPACT_ATOMS: atom_id res chain seq x y z
N MET A 1 -14.96 -12.83 -14.50
CA MET A 1 -13.79 -12.25 -15.21
C MET A 1 -12.54 -12.67 -14.44
N GLU A 2 -11.49 -13.09 -15.15
CA GLU A 2 -10.20 -13.38 -14.52
C GLU A 2 -9.33 -12.14 -14.54
N LEU A 3 -8.70 -11.84 -13.40
CA LEU A 3 -7.60 -10.89 -13.29
C LEU A 3 -6.33 -11.66 -12.91
N TYR A 4 -5.20 -11.05 -13.18
CA TYR A 4 -3.91 -11.67 -12.92
C TYR A 4 -3.05 -10.76 -12.04
N ILE A 5 -2.37 -11.36 -11.05
CA ILE A 5 -1.23 -10.73 -10.39
C ILE A 5 0.00 -11.13 -11.19
N ASN A 6 0.53 -10.21 -11.96
CA ASN A 6 1.68 -10.45 -12.83
C ASN A 6 3.03 -10.28 -12.12
N ARG A 7 3.06 -9.51 -11.05
CA ARG A 7 4.21 -9.30 -10.18
C ARG A 7 3.76 -8.85 -8.82
N TRP A 8 4.54 -9.20 -7.80
CA TRP A 8 4.28 -8.75 -6.44
C TRP A 8 5.59 -8.56 -5.67
N ALA A 9 5.54 -7.75 -4.63
CA ALA A 9 6.63 -7.51 -3.71
C ALA A 9 6.08 -7.36 -2.29
N TYR A 10 6.90 -7.72 -1.32
CA TYR A 10 6.58 -7.58 0.09
C TYR A 10 7.80 -7.12 0.87
N TRP A 11 7.61 -6.19 1.78
CA TRP A 11 8.62 -5.75 2.70
C TRP A 11 8.04 -5.59 4.10
N ALA A 12 8.77 -6.05 5.11
CA ALA A 12 8.48 -5.80 6.51
C ALA A 12 9.80 -5.64 7.27
N PRO A 13 9.82 -4.86 8.36
CA PRO A 13 11.01 -4.75 9.19
C PRO A 13 11.32 -6.08 9.88
N PRO A 14 12.60 -6.32 10.25
CA PRO A 14 12.97 -7.46 11.09
C PRO A 14 12.24 -7.43 12.43
N ALA A 15 11.92 -8.62 12.97
CA ALA A 15 11.14 -8.74 14.21
C ALA A 15 11.81 -8.07 15.42
N ASP A 16 13.13 -8.02 15.44
CA ASP A 16 13.95 -7.38 16.48
C ASP A 16 14.12 -5.87 16.30
N ASN A 17 13.72 -5.32 15.15
CA ASN A 17 13.82 -3.90 14.86
C ASN A 17 12.61 -3.40 14.03
N GLN A 18 11.47 -3.24 14.67
CA GLN A 18 10.23 -2.79 14.02
C GLN A 18 10.31 -1.35 13.46
N ALA A 19 11.29 -0.55 13.88
CA ALA A 19 11.54 0.80 13.37
C ALA A 19 12.42 0.83 12.11
N ALA A 20 12.96 -0.30 11.67
CA ALA A 20 13.76 -0.38 10.46
C ALA A 20 12.98 0.10 9.23
N SER A 21 13.69 0.60 8.23
CA SER A 21 13.13 1.08 6.97
C SER A 21 14.03 0.65 5.81
N PRO A 22 13.48 0.47 4.60
CA PRO A 22 14.29 0.21 3.41
C PRO A 22 15.33 1.33 3.17
N PRO A 23 16.55 0.99 2.69
CA PRO A 23 17.62 1.97 2.49
C PRO A 23 17.34 2.94 1.34
N LEU A 24 16.58 2.53 0.32
CA LEU A 24 16.20 3.32 -0.87
C LEU A 24 17.42 3.99 -1.53
N ASP A 25 18.46 3.22 -1.90
CA ASP A 25 19.71 3.77 -2.42
C ASP A 25 19.56 4.50 -3.77
N TYR A 26 18.48 4.21 -4.48
CA TYR A 26 18.06 4.85 -5.73
C TYR A 26 17.30 6.18 -5.51
N VAL A 27 16.94 6.53 -4.28
CA VAL A 27 16.25 7.79 -3.94
C VAL A 27 17.25 8.82 -3.42
N SER A 28 17.10 10.09 -3.86
CA SER A 28 18.02 11.15 -3.44
C SER A 28 18.06 11.32 -1.91
N PRO A 29 19.25 11.61 -1.32
CA PRO A 29 19.38 11.77 0.13
C PRO A 29 18.50 12.88 0.71
N LEU A 30 18.27 13.95 -0.06
CA LEU A 30 17.41 15.07 0.36
C LEU A 30 15.95 14.61 0.51
N LEU A 31 15.45 13.81 -0.43
CA LEU A 31 14.11 13.26 -0.36
C LEU A 31 14.00 12.24 0.77
N LYS A 32 14.96 11.29 0.88
CA LYS A 32 14.95 10.25 1.93
C LYS A 32 14.79 10.79 3.35
N ARG A 33 15.39 11.94 3.66
CA ARG A 33 15.29 12.57 5.00
C ARG A 33 13.87 13.00 5.37
N ARG A 34 13.00 13.14 4.38
CA ARG A 34 11.62 13.59 4.55
C ARG A 34 10.62 12.44 4.61
N LEU A 35 11.05 11.22 4.32
CA LEU A 35 10.17 10.04 4.22
C LEU A 35 9.95 9.41 5.60
N SER A 36 8.69 9.08 5.92
CA SER A 36 8.32 8.21 7.04
C SER A 36 8.73 6.76 6.77
N GLN A 37 8.62 5.89 7.77
CA GLN A 37 8.77 4.44 7.58
C GLN A 37 7.75 3.93 6.56
N LEU A 38 6.46 4.29 6.73
CA LEU A 38 5.38 3.92 5.81
C LEU A 38 5.71 4.30 4.37
N THR A 39 6.08 5.58 4.15
CA THR A 39 6.42 6.06 2.81
C THR A 39 7.63 5.31 2.22
N ARG A 40 8.66 5.01 3.01
CA ARG A 40 9.83 4.25 2.54
C ARG A 40 9.47 2.83 2.14
N MET A 41 8.67 2.15 2.95
CA MET A 41 8.17 0.81 2.63
C MET A 41 7.33 0.81 1.35
N THR A 42 6.43 1.79 1.21
CA THR A 42 5.61 1.97 0.00
C THR A 42 6.49 2.17 -1.25
N ILE A 43 7.47 3.06 -1.20
CA ILE A 43 8.40 3.29 -2.33
C ILE A 43 9.13 2.01 -2.69
N GLU A 44 9.63 1.26 -1.71
CA GLU A 44 10.41 0.04 -1.93
C GLU A 44 9.60 -1.02 -2.69
N VAL A 45 8.40 -1.33 -2.21
CA VAL A 45 7.58 -2.38 -2.85
C VAL A 45 7.07 -1.96 -4.23
N VAL A 46 6.75 -0.67 -4.42
CA VAL A 46 6.36 -0.15 -5.74
C VAL A 46 7.55 -0.19 -6.71
N HIS A 47 8.73 0.20 -6.28
CA HIS A 47 9.94 0.14 -7.11
C HIS A 47 10.21 -1.27 -7.63
N GLN A 48 10.02 -2.30 -6.78
CA GLN A 48 10.25 -3.70 -7.15
C GLN A 48 9.28 -4.23 -8.22
N VAL A 49 8.11 -3.62 -8.39
CA VAL A 49 7.09 -4.06 -9.35
C VAL A 49 6.90 -3.12 -10.54
N LEU A 50 7.40 -1.89 -10.45
CA LEU A 50 7.12 -0.80 -11.40
C LEU A 50 7.56 -1.10 -12.84
N ASP A 51 8.71 -1.74 -13.04
CA ASP A 51 9.26 -2.04 -14.38
C ASP A 51 8.30 -2.87 -15.25
N THR A 52 7.38 -3.60 -14.62
CA THR A 52 6.40 -4.43 -15.33
C THR A 52 5.11 -3.70 -15.66
N ALA A 53 4.89 -2.50 -15.07
CA ALA A 53 3.67 -1.71 -15.22
C ALA A 53 3.94 -0.17 -15.09
N PRO A 54 4.82 0.42 -15.92
CA PRO A 54 5.33 1.79 -15.74
C PRO A 54 4.26 2.88 -15.89
N GLU A 55 3.20 2.63 -16.66
CA GLU A 55 2.11 3.59 -16.90
C GLU A 55 0.89 3.34 -15.99
N SER A 56 0.94 2.33 -15.12
CA SER A 56 -0.18 2.01 -14.24
C SER A 56 -0.39 3.07 -13.17
N GLY A 57 -1.65 3.34 -12.84
CA GLY A 57 -2.02 4.08 -11.66
C GLY A 57 -1.71 3.31 -10.37
N LEU A 58 -1.48 4.04 -9.29
CA LEU A 58 -1.21 3.49 -7.96
C LEU A 58 -2.48 3.56 -7.11
N VAL A 59 -2.94 2.43 -6.59
CA VAL A 59 -3.99 2.35 -5.58
C VAL A 59 -3.34 2.00 -4.25
N PHE A 60 -3.34 2.94 -3.32
CA PHE A 60 -2.75 2.80 -1.99
C PHE A 60 -3.84 2.56 -0.95
N VAL A 61 -3.68 1.55 -0.12
CA VAL A 61 -4.63 1.13 0.90
C VAL A 61 -3.92 1.06 2.24
N SER A 62 -4.44 1.75 3.25
CA SER A 62 -3.85 1.81 4.59
C SER A 62 -4.93 2.02 5.65
N SER A 63 -4.79 1.42 6.82
CA SER A 63 -5.68 1.66 7.97
C SER A 63 -5.21 2.81 8.86
N GLY A 64 -3.91 3.02 8.97
CA GLY A 64 -3.32 4.04 9.84
C GLY A 64 -2.74 5.25 9.11
N GLY A 65 -2.36 5.09 7.84
CA GLY A 65 -1.70 6.15 7.07
C GLY A 65 -0.51 6.77 7.80
N GLU A 66 -0.38 8.08 7.70
CA GLU A 66 0.68 8.86 8.37
C GLU A 66 0.32 9.27 9.82
N SER A 67 -0.38 8.42 10.58
CA SER A 67 -0.85 8.71 11.95
C SER A 67 0.24 9.20 12.90
N ALA A 68 1.47 8.67 12.80
CA ALA A 68 2.59 9.12 13.61
C ALA A 68 2.99 10.58 13.30
N ARG A 69 2.90 11.00 12.05
CA ARG A 69 3.13 12.40 11.65
C ARG A 69 1.97 13.29 11.99
N GLN A 70 0.75 12.79 11.86
CA GLN A 70 -0.44 13.53 12.30
C GLN A 70 -0.34 13.86 13.79
N LEU A 71 -0.02 12.88 14.64
CA LEU A 71 0.20 13.10 16.06
C LEU A 71 1.30 14.14 16.34
N GLN A 72 2.39 14.13 15.58
CA GLN A 72 3.45 15.13 15.70
C GLN A 72 2.94 16.54 15.37
N VAL A 73 2.14 16.69 14.31
CA VAL A 73 1.54 17.97 13.92
C VAL A 73 0.56 18.47 14.99
N ASP A 74 -0.25 17.56 15.55
CA ASP A 74 -1.19 17.88 16.64
C ASP A 74 -0.47 18.38 17.89
N ARG A 75 0.65 17.75 18.25
CA ARG A 75 1.51 18.21 19.36
C ARG A 75 2.08 19.62 19.10
N MET A 76 2.61 19.88 17.91
CA MET A 76 3.11 21.20 17.54
C MET A 76 2.01 22.27 17.68
N LEU A 77 0.77 21.96 17.28
CA LEU A 77 -0.34 22.88 17.43
C LEU A 77 -0.67 23.16 18.89
N ILE A 78 -0.66 22.13 19.74
CA ILE A 78 -1.00 22.24 21.17
C ILE A 78 0.11 22.94 21.97
N GLU A 79 1.37 22.58 21.72
CA GLU A 79 2.52 23.03 22.50
C GLU A 79 3.06 24.37 22.01
N ASP A 80 3.16 24.56 20.70
CA ASP A 80 3.78 25.73 20.06
C ASP A 80 2.75 26.76 19.54
N GLY A 81 1.46 26.41 19.54
CA GLY A 81 0.38 27.26 19.03
C GLY A 81 0.41 27.45 17.51
N GLY A 82 1.18 26.66 16.77
CA GLY A 82 1.32 26.79 15.33
C GLY A 82 1.86 25.53 14.66
N ILE A 83 1.64 25.42 13.36
CA ILE A 83 2.06 24.28 12.55
C ILE A 83 3.01 24.75 11.44
N LEU A 84 4.15 24.07 11.30
CA LEU A 84 5.04 24.32 10.18
C LEU A 84 4.51 23.64 8.89
N PRO A 85 4.58 24.35 7.72
CA PRO A 85 4.04 23.83 6.46
C PRO A 85 4.63 22.47 6.02
N ALA A 86 5.93 22.25 6.22
CA ALA A 86 6.59 21.04 5.77
C ALA A 86 6.17 19.77 6.55
N PRO A 87 6.12 19.73 7.89
CA PRO A 87 5.51 18.63 8.63
C PRO A 87 4.04 18.40 8.25
N PHE A 88 3.23 19.47 8.18
CA PHE A 88 1.83 19.36 7.81
C PHE A 88 1.62 18.69 6.44
N SER A 89 2.34 19.13 5.41
CA SER A 89 2.18 18.59 4.05
C SER A 89 2.50 17.09 3.93
N LEU A 90 3.20 16.52 4.91
CA LEU A 90 3.59 15.10 4.96
C LEU A 90 2.81 14.30 5.99
N SER A 91 1.87 14.91 6.73
CA SER A 91 1.01 14.24 7.70
C SER A 91 -0.34 13.78 7.14
N VAL A 92 -0.68 14.24 5.93
CA VAL A 92 -1.94 13.86 5.29
C VAL A 92 -1.93 12.41 4.83
N PHE A 93 -3.09 11.76 4.84
CA PHE A 93 -3.24 10.34 4.54
C PHE A 93 -2.63 9.93 3.19
N ASN A 94 -2.75 10.77 2.18
CA ASN A 94 -2.23 10.51 0.84
C ASN A 94 -0.75 10.90 0.64
N ALA A 95 -0.02 11.27 1.68
CA ALA A 95 1.39 11.66 1.56
C ALA A 95 2.26 10.50 1.05
N SER A 96 2.03 9.27 1.56
CA SER A 96 2.82 8.10 1.17
C SER A 96 2.73 7.78 -0.33
N PRO A 97 1.55 7.60 -0.96
CA PRO A 97 1.47 7.36 -2.39
C PRO A 97 1.92 8.57 -3.23
N ALA A 98 1.65 9.82 -2.79
CA ALA A 98 2.14 11.00 -3.47
C ALA A 98 3.68 11.04 -3.53
N MET A 99 4.34 10.76 -2.42
CA MET A 99 5.81 10.72 -2.36
C MET A 99 6.38 9.54 -3.16
N ALA A 100 5.68 8.40 -3.22
CA ALA A 100 6.08 7.27 -4.04
C ALA A 100 6.03 7.63 -5.54
N THR A 101 4.95 8.25 -6.01
CA THR A 101 4.86 8.67 -7.42
C THR A 101 5.93 9.70 -7.79
N ILE A 102 6.25 10.65 -6.90
CA ILE A 102 7.32 11.62 -7.10
C ILE A 102 8.70 10.94 -7.13
N ALA A 103 8.98 10.07 -6.15
CA ALA A 103 10.28 9.41 -6.03
C ALA A 103 10.60 8.49 -7.22
N LEU A 104 9.59 7.86 -7.79
CA LEU A 104 9.71 6.88 -8.87
C LEU A 104 9.35 7.44 -10.26
N GLY A 105 8.98 8.72 -10.34
CA GLY A 105 8.63 9.37 -11.61
C GLY A 105 7.37 8.80 -12.28
N MET A 106 6.44 8.25 -11.50
CA MET A 106 5.21 7.66 -12.02
C MET A 106 4.28 8.73 -12.58
N LYS A 107 3.61 8.43 -13.71
CA LYS A 107 2.69 9.34 -14.40
C LYS A 107 1.23 8.91 -14.36
N GLY A 108 0.96 7.66 -13.99
CA GLY A 108 -0.39 7.10 -13.92
C GLY A 108 -1.28 7.66 -12.79
N GLY A 109 -0.73 8.55 -11.95
CA GLY A 109 -1.45 9.09 -10.81
C GLY A 109 -1.59 8.11 -9.64
N TYR A 110 -2.33 8.52 -8.61
CA TYR A 110 -2.62 7.64 -7.48
C TYR A 110 -4.00 7.90 -6.87
N THR A 111 -4.53 6.89 -6.20
CA THR A 111 -5.67 6.97 -5.30
C THR A 111 -5.26 6.44 -3.92
N ALA A 112 -5.72 7.08 -2.85
CA ALA A 112 -5.50 6.63 -1.49
C ALA A 112 -6.83 6.24 -0.84
N LEU A 113 -6.90 5.04 -0.26
CA LEU A 113 -8.09 4.46 0.32
C LEU A 113 -7.88 4.19 1.82
N PHE A 114 -8.87 4.59 2.60
CA PHE A 114 -9.06 4.20 3.99
C PHE A 114 -10.36 3.37 4.07
N PRO A 115 -10.30 2.05 3.97
CA PRO A 115 -11.48 1.19 3.96
C PRO A 115 -12.19 1.18 5.31
N ALA A 116 -13.51 1.12 5.26
CA ALA A 116 -14.35 1.20 6.46
C ALA A 116 -14.45 -0.12 7.23
N SER A 117 -14.27 -1.28 6.55
CA SER A 117 -14.53 -2.58 7.16
C SER A 117 -13.50 -3.66 6.82
N ASN A 118 -13.34 -4.01 5.56
CA ASN A 118 -12.42 -5.06 5.12
C ASN A 118 -11.37 -4.50 4.17
N MET A 119 -10.25 -4.07 4.75
CA MET A 119 -9.18 -3.39 4.03
C MET A 119 -8.71 -4.17 2.80
N PHE A 120 -8.50 -5.47 2.93
CA PHE A 120 -7.96 -6.29 1.85
C PHE A 120 -8.95 -6.42 0.69
N GLN A 121 -10.20 -6.81 0.97
CA GLN A 121 -11.20 -7.09 -0.07
C GLN A 121 -11.68 -5.80 -0.73
N GLU A 122 -11.92 -4.74 0.03
CA GLU A 122 -12.28 -3.44 -0.51
C GLU A 122 -11.15 -2.85 -1.37
N GLY A 123 -9.90 -2.94 -0.90
CA GLY A 123 -8.73 -2.49 -1.66
C GLY A 123 -8.54 -3.24 -2.97
N LEU A 124 -8.67 -4.58 -2.93
CA LEU A 124 -8.55 -5.41 -4.13
C LEU A 124 -9.65 -5.12 -5.14
N ALA A 125 -10.88 -4.98 -4.70
CA ALA A 125 -11.99 -4.64 -5.57
C ALA A 125 -11.84 -3.25 -6.19
N TYR A 126 -11.40 -2.27 -5.40
CA TYR A 126 -11.17 -0.92 -5.90
C TYR A 126 -10.05 -0.88 -6.95
N GLY A 127 -8.95 -1.61 -6.71
CA GLY A 127 -7.87 -1.76 -7.69
C GLY A 127 -8.29 -2.50 -8.96
N ALA A 128 -9.23 -3.44 -8.85
CA ALA A 128 -9.74 -4.24 -9.95
C ALA A 128 -10.79 -3.49 -10.81
N ALA A 129 -11.59 -2.61 -10.19
CA ALA A 129 -12.74 -1.97 -10.84
C ALA A 129 -12.40 -1.26 -12.16
N PRO A 130 -11.39 -0.39 -12.27
CA PRO A 130 -11.08 0.28 -13.54
C PRO A 130 -10.57 -0.70 -14.62
N ILE A 131 -9.91 -1.79 -14.22
CA ILE A 131 -9.48 -2.85 -15.15
C ILE A 131 -10.72 -3.60 -15.67
N MET A 132 -11.65 -3.94 -14.78
CA MET A 132 -12.89 -4.62 -15.15
C MET A 132 -13.80 -3.74 -16.04
N ALA A 133 -13.78 -2.43 -15.84
CA ALA A 133 -14.49 -1.46 -16.67
C ALA A 133 -13.80 -1.22 -18.04
N GLY A 134 -12.60 -1.74 -18.26
CA GLY A 134 -11.82 -1.52 -19.48
C GLY A 134 -11.21 -0.12 -19.59
N GLU A 135 -11.15 0.61 -18.49
CA GLU A 135 -10.57 1.96 -18.43
C GLU A 135 -9.03 1.93 -18.42
N THR A 136 -8.46 0.86 -17.88
CA THR A 136 -7.01 0.59 -17.86
C THR A 136 -6.73 -0.89 -18.02
N GLU A 137 -5.55 -1.25 -18.55
CA GLU A 137 -5.10 -2.64 -18.65
C GLU A 137 -4.54 -3.15 -17.31
N SER A 138 -3.95 -2.27 -16.51
CA SER A 138 -3.30 -2.66 -15.25
C SER A 138 -3.32 -1.54 -14.20
N ALA A 139 -3.18 -1.96 -12.93
CA ALA A 139 -3.02 -1.09 -11.78
C ALA A 139 -1.99 -1.68 -10.80
N ILE A 140 -1.28 -0.80 -10.08
CA ILE A 140 -0.43 -1.20 -8.96
C ILE A 140 -1.23 -1.00 -7.68
N LEU A 141 -1.59 -2.10 -7.01
CA LEU A 141 -2.29 -2.09 -5.73
C LEU A 141 -1.28 -2.26 -4.61
N VAL A 142 -1.31 -1.37 -3.63
CA VAL A 142 -0.43 -1.39 -2.46
C VAL A 142 -1.23 -1.41 -1.18
N PHE A 143 -0.92 -2.37 -0.32
CA PHE A 143 -1.33 -2.38 1.09
C PHE A 143 -0.11 -2.06 1.93
N ALA A 144 -0.21 -1.05 2.79
CA ALA A 144 0.89 -0.71 3.68
C ALA A 144 0.41 0.00 4.94
N ASP A 145 0.96 -0.41 6.07
CA ASP A 145 0.74 0.24 7.34
C ASP A 145 2.04 0.31 8.15
N GLN A 146 2.13 1.29 9.01
CA GLN A 146 3.16 1.41 10.04
C GLN A 146 2.53 1.19 11.41
N GLN A 147 3.35 0.89 12.41
CA GLN A 147 2.87 0.77 13.77
C GLN A 147 2.21 2.07 14.22
N LEU A 148 1.01 1.97 14.79
CA LEU A 148 0.33 3.11 15.40
C LEU A 148 1.17 3.68 16.57
N PRO A 149 1.17 5.01 16.77
CA PRO A 149 1.73 5.61 17.97
C PRO A 149 1.16 5.02 19.26
N ALA A 150 2.00 4.87 20.28
CA ALA A 150 1.60 4.28 21.55
C ALA A 150 0.42 5.04 22.23
N GLU A 151 0.27 6.32 21.94
CA GLU A 151 -0.82 7.17 22.42
C GLU A 151 -2.20 6.72 21.93
N TYR A 152 -2.26 5.97 20.86
CA TYR A 152 -3.51 5.41 20.33
C TYR A 152 -3.84 4.02 20.88
N ASN A 153 -2.97 3.42 21.72
CA ASN A 153 -3.15 2.04 22.21
C ASN A 153 -4.47 1.83 22.98
N ASP A 154 -4.97 2.86 23.65
CA ASP A 154 -6.20 2.76 24.45
C ASP A 154 -7.49 2.89 23.62
N ILE A 155 -7.37 3.43 22.40
CA ILE A 155 -8.51 3.68 21.50
C ILE A 155 -8.46 2.83 20.22
N ALA A 156 -7.28 2.31 19.84
CA ALA A 156 -7.12 1.47 18.67
C ALA A 156 -7.70 0.08 18.90
N ALA A 157 -8.45 -0.43 17.95
CA ALA A 157 -8.93 -1.81 17.97
C ALA A 157 -7.75 -2.80 17.88
N PRO A 158 -7.89 -4.04 18.41
CA PRO A 158 -6.83 -5.05 18.34
C PRO A 158 -6.35 -5.33 16.91
N GLU A 159 -7.25 -5.29 15.94
CA GLU A 159 -6.99 -5.47 14.51
C GLU A 159 -6.16 -4.35 13.89
N ASP A 160 -6.11 -3.17 14.50
CA ASP A 160 -5.30 -2.03 14.04
C ASP A 160 -3.85 -2.09 14.57
N LYS A 161 -3.58 -3.00 15.52
CA LYS A 161 -2.24 -3.17 16.11
C LYS A 161 -1.38 -4.16 15.32
N ILE A 162 -1.27 -3.91 14.03
CA ILE A 162 -0.48 -4.73 13.11
C ILE A 162 0.98 -4.29 13.06
N PRO A 163 1.93 -5.24 12.86
CA PRO A 163 3.32 -4.89 12.58
C PRO A 163 3.45 -4.07 11.30
N PRO A 164 4.47 -3.21 11.19
CA PRO A 164 4.73 -2.49 9.95
C PRO A 164 4.94 -3.43 8.77
N TYR A 165 4.32 -3.12 7.63
CA TYR A 165 4.50 -3.87 6.40
C TYR A 165 4.14 -3.03 5.17
N ALA A 166 4.58 -3.49 4.01
CA ALA A 166 4.07 -3.06 2.72
C ALA A 166 4.05 -4.24 1.74
N ALA A 167 3.00 -4.32 0.94
CA ALA A 167 2.86 -5.29 -0.14
C ALA A 167 2.36 -4.60 -1.40
N ALA A 168 2.96 -4.87 -2.55
CA ALA A 168 2.53 -4.34 -3.85
C ALA A 168 2.22 -5.46 -4.82
N PHE A 169 1.16 -5.27 -5.61
CA PHE A 169 0.67 -6.23 -6.62
C PHE A 169 0.39 -5.50 -7.92
N VAL A 170 0.92 -6.02 -9.04
CA VAL A 170 0.51 -5.58 -10.38
C VAL A 170 -0.69 -6.40 -10.80
N LEU A 171 -1.87 -5.78 -10.72
CA LEU A 171 -3.12 -6.34 -11.25
C LEU A 171 -3.21 -6.06 -12.75
N SER A 172 -3.71 -7.01 -13.55
CA SER A 172 -3.90 -6.83 -14.99
C SER A 172 -4.99 -7.74 -15.55
N SER A 173 -5.64 -7.30 -16.62
CA SER A 173 -6.54 -8.14 -17.45
C SER A 173 -5.78 -9.12 -18.35
N VAL A 174 -4.48 -8.92 -18.53
CA VAL A 174 -3.61 -9.75 -19.40
C VAL A 174 -2.62 -10.53 -18.56
N LYS A 175 -2.59 -11.86 -18.71
CA LYS A 175 -1.63 -12.73 -18.05
C LYS A 175 -0.24 -12.57 -18.66
N LYS A 176 0.76 -12.29 -17.81
CA LYS A 176 2.19 -12.36 -18.17
C LYS A 176 2.81 -13.66 -17.62
N THR A 177 4.02 -13.98 -18.08
CA THR A 177 4.76 -15.17 -17.59
C THR A 177 4.91 -15.12 -16.07
N GLY A 178 4.53 -16.20 -15.39
CA GLY A 178 4.50 -16.28 -13.92
C GLY A 178 3.31 -15.58 -13.25
N GLY A 179 2.38 -15.01 -14.02
CA GLY A 179 1.19 -14.38 -13.48
C GLY A 179 0.21 -15.39 -12.88
N VAL A 180 -0.30 -15.08 -11.70
CA VAL A 180 -1.27 -15.87 -10.92
C VAL A 180 -2.68 -15.32 -11.18
N ALA A 181 -3.62 -16.21 -11.51
CA ALA A 181 -5.01 -15.82 -11.72
C ALA A 181 -5.72 -15.52 -10.39
N ILE A 182 -6.47 -14.42 -10.38
CA ILE A 182 -7.42 -14.10 -9.30
C ILE A 182 -8.82 -14.11 -9.92
N THR A 183 -9.69 -14.96 -9.41
CA THR A 183 -11.09 -14.95 -9.81
C THR A 183 -11.86 -13.98 -8.94
N LEU A 184 -12.48 -12.99 -9.57
CA LEU A 184 -13.48 -12.13 -8.93
C LEU A 184 -14.87 -12.57 -9.43
N ASN A 185 -15.79 -12.76 -8.51
CA ASN A 185 -17.18 -13.01 -8.87
C ASN A 185 -17.91 -11.66 -9.08
N PRO A 186 -18.22 -11.27 -10.32
CA PRO A 186 -18.86 -9.99 -10.61
C PRO A 186 -20.34 -9.94 -10.16
N GLU A 187 -20.93 -11.10 -9.85
CA GLU A 187 -22.33 -11.23 -9.42
C GLU A 187 -22.47 -11.28 -7.89
N ALA A 188 -21.34 -11.19 -7.15
CA ALA A 188 -21.40 -11.19 -5.70
C ALA A 188 -22.11 -9.92 -5.19
N GLU A 189 -23.15 -10.10 -4.38
CA GLU A 189 -23.88 -9.00 -3.75
C GLU A 189 -23.01 -8.25 -2.72
N ASP A 190 -22.01 -8.95 -2.16
CA ASP A 190 -21.05 -8.41 -1.19
C ASP A 190 -19.62 -8.57 -1.76
N ILE A 191 -18.89 -7.47 -1.78
CA ILE A 191 -17.50 -7.43 -2.24
C ILE A 191 -16.61 -8.43 -1.52
N ARG A 192 -16.92 -8.76 -0.25
CA ARG A 192 -16.23 -9.77 0.55
C ARG A 192 -16.40 -11.19 0.00
N GLN A 193 -17.45 -11.43 -0.79
CA GLN A 193 -17.69 -12.70 -1.47
C GLN A 193 -17.13 -12.74 -2.88
N ALA A 194 -16.73 -11.57 -3.41
CA ALA A 194 -16.17 -11.47 -4.76
C ALA A 194 -14.74 -11.99 -4.85
N VAL A 195 -14.01 -12.05 -3.74
CA VAL A 195 -12.58 -12.41 -3.69
C VAL A 195 -12.41 -13.77 -3.05
N LEU A 196 -11.63 -14.67 -3.70
CA LEU A 196 -11.35 -16.00 -3.18
C LEU A 196 -10.50 -15.99 -1.90
N TYR A 197 -9.62 -14.99 -1.76
CA TYR A 197 -8.77 -14.86 -0.58
C TYR A 197 -9.46 -14.01 0.50
N SER A 198 -9.43 -14.50 1.73
CA SER A 198 -10.05 -13.81 2.88
C SER A 198 -9.16 -12.73 3.48
N SER A 199 -7.85 -12.79 3.22
CA SER A 199 -6.86 -11.87 3.78
C SER A 199 -5.65 -11.68 2.87
N LEU A 200 -4.92 -10.59 3.12
CA LEU A 200 -3.64 -10.30 2.47
C LEU A 200 -2.60 -11.41 2.73
N GLU A 201 -2.57 -11.96 3.95
CA GLU A 201 -1.65 -13.03 4.32
C GLU A 201 -1.91 -14.31 3.52
N GLU A 202 -3.17 -14.68 3.36
CA GLU A 202 -3.56 -15.83 2.54
C GLU A 202 -3.13 -15.67 1.09
N LEU A 203 -3.36 -14.49 0.50
CA LEU A 203 -2.90 -14.17 -0.85
C LEU A 203 -1.36 -14.28 -0.97
N ILE A 204 -0.62 -13.67 -0.06
CA ILE A 204 0.86 -13.69 -0.10
C ILE A 204 1.37 -15.14 0.03
N ASN A 205 0.77 -15.95 0.88
CA ASN A 205 1.17 -17.36 1.04
C ASN A 205 0.89 -18.18 -0.22
N ALA A 206 -0.24 -17.96 -0.88
CA ALA A 206 -0.56 -18.58 -2.17
C ALA A 206 0.47 -18.19 -3.25
N LEU A 207 0.78 -16.90 -3.37
CA LEU A 207 1.77 -16.40 -4.33
C LEU A 207 3.17 -16.96 -4.09
N LYS A 208 3.60 -17.12 -2.83
CA LYS A 208 4.88 -17.75 -2.48
C LYS A 208 4.92 -19.23 -2.90
N THR A 209 3.81 -19.94 -2.74
CA THR A 209 3.72 -21.36 -3.09
C THR A 209 3.80 -21.55 -4.61
N GLU A 210 3.10 -20.73 -5.39
CA GLU A 210 3.13 -20.80 -6.84
C GLU A 210 4.48 -20.36 -7.45
N ALA A 211 5.15 -19.36 -6.84
CA ALA A 211 6.48 -18.94 -7.26
C ALA A 211 7.58 -20.01 -7.02
N THR A 212 7.35 -20.94 -6.11
CA THR A 212 8.30 -22.05 -5.80
C THR A 212 8.12 -23.24 -6.74
N CYS A 213 7.05 -23.28 -7.53
CA CYS A 213 6.74 -24.36 -8.48
C CYS A 213 7.25 -24.10 -9.92
N VAL A 214 8.03 -23.06 -10.14
CA VAL A 214 8.69 -22.73 -11.44
C VAL A 214 10.23 -22.90 -11.27
#